data_46afe9c6dbfa8b598f4e5285c58b9a9a
#
_entry.id   46afe9c6dbfa8b598f4e5285c58b9a9a
#
_cell.length_a   1.000
_cell.length_b   1.000
_cell.length_c   1.000
_cell.angle_alpha   90.00
_cell.angle_beta   90.00
_cell.angle_gamma   90.00
#
_symmetry.space_group_name_H-M   'P 1'
#
loop_
_entity.id
_entity.type
_entity.pdbx_description
1 polymer ?
#
loop_
_entity_poly.entity_id
_entity_poly.type
_entity_poly.pdbx_seq_one_letter_code
_entity_poly.pdbx_strand_id
1 'polypeptide(L)'
;AKSADTADEILHVSDSIIHNQLKRFGGRYFIEKGIDGKGLRIAVLDGGFPHVDTHPAFQHLRDGKQIIATYNFPKKCENVYGWDSHGTMVLSCIAGMMDNVKLGLATGAEFLLARTEIDPEPFKEEIWWAQGAEWADKNGADIINSSLGYGKDRYYTRQMDGTSYVAKAANMAVEKGILVCNAAGNEGDDSRWMTIITPSDAENVLCVGGIEAGLEHYKHIAFSSYGPTSDKRRKPNVCAFGYAEVANPSNGYTHAFGTSFASPLTAGFCACAWQTRRDLNALQMKAEIEKSGDLYPYFDYAFGYGVPQAAFFTGNLENTQPSFEILENTDSMSINVLDATGPVFVNIEGDNGILIGYYQFSFPSNKDRTVSLSKTQLGNGKKINVSHNGYFRSHAIENQNNTENTPSVSHPLALTAQNGTFPEIRHENLQSTVALSNSFNIPDSTWNRYSPSVF
;
A
#
# COMPACT_ATOMS: atom_id res chain seq x y z
N ALA A 1 14.73 26.32 -30.16
CA ALA A 1 13.72 26.84 -29.24
C ALA A 1 12.34 26.32 -29.68
N LYS A 2 12.01 25.08 -29.37
CA LYS A 2 10.67 24.45 -29.45
C LYS A 2 10.79 23.09 -28.79
N SER A 3 10.86 23.01 -27.46
CA SER A 3 10.74 21.75 -26.72
C SER A 3 10.39 21.90 -25.23
N ALA A 4 10.16 23.12 -24.76
CA ALA A 4 9.74 23.35 -23.38
C ALA A 4 8.20 23.45 -23.21
N ASP A 5 7.49 23.84 -24.26
CA ASP A 5 6.03 24.06 -24.17
C ASP A 5 5.17 22.79 -24.21
N THR A 6 5.72 21.65 -24.63
CA THR A 6 4.94 20.40 -24.74
C THR A 6 4.80 19.64 -23.43
N ALA A 7 5.67 19.86 -22.46
CA ALA A 7 5.56 19.19 -21.16
C ALA A 7 4.52 19.88 -20.25
N ASP A 8 4.42 21.21 -20.32
CA ASP A 8 3.47 21.98 -19.50
C ASP A 8 2.03 21.94 -20.06
N GLU A 9 1.85 21.86 -21.39
CA GLU A 9 0.50 21.73 -21.97
C GLU A 9 -0.14 20.35 -21.64
N ILE A 10 0.66 19.30 -21.46
CA ILE A 10 0.19 17.98 -21.04
C ILE A 10 -0.23 17.99 -19.56
N LEU A 11 0.24 18.95 -18.77
CA LEU A 11 -0.07 19.11 -17.34
C LEU A 11 -1.32 19.96 -17.06
N HIS A 12 -1.88 20.65 -18.04
CA HIS A 12 -3.01 21.58 -17.88
C HIS A 12 -4.40 21.01 -18.16
N VAL A 13 -4.54 19.72 -18.44
CA VAL A 13 -5.86 19.08 -18.55
C VAL A 13 -6.34 18.68 -17.17
N SER A 14 -7.16 19.56 -16.58
CA SER A 14 -8.05 19.39 -15.40
C SER A 14 -7.51 18.52 -14.24
N ASP A 15 -7.95 18.84 -13.00
CA ASP A 15 -7.79 18.08 -11.74
C ASP A 15 -8.29 16.62 -11.81
N SER A 16 -8.01 15.92 -12.89
CA SER A 16 -8.43 14.55 -13.09
C SER A 16 -7.54 13.60 -12.27
N ILE A 17 -8.15 12.59 -11.69
CA ILE A 17 -7.50 11.51 -10.92
C ILE A 17 -6.31 10.91 -11.67
N ILE A 18 -6.43 10.80 -12.99
CA ILE A 18 -5.39 10.26 -13.87
C ILE A 18 -4.03 10.95 -13.70
N HIS A 19 -4.01 12.27 -13.59
CA HIS A 19 -2.75 13.02 -13.41
C HIS A 19 -2.22 12.83 -12.00
N ASN A 20 -3.11 12.76 -11.02
CA ASN A 20 -2.76 12.68 -9.61
C ASN A 20 -2.23 11.29 -9.22
N GLN A 21 -2.73 10.20 -9.85
CA GLN A 21 -2.30 8.84 -9.49
C GLN A 21 -0.81 8.58 -9.77
N LEU A 22 -0.23 9.14 -10.84
CA LEU A 22 1.21 9.06 -11.11
C LEU A 22 2.01 10.19 -10.44
N LYS A 23 1.42 11.39 -10.35
CA LYS A 23 2.03 12.55 -9.71
C LYS A 23 2.31 12.27 -8.22
N ARG A 24 1.45 11.49 -7.55
CA ARG A 24 1.62 11.12 -6.14
C ARG A 24 2.91 10.35 -5.87
N PHE A 25 3.39 9.58 -6.85
CA PHE A 25 4.70 8.89 -6.83
C PHE A 25 5.88 9.80 -7.25
N GLY A 26 5.64 11.05 -7.61
CA GLY A 26 6.64 11.86 -8.29
C GLY A 26 6.99 11.30 -9.68
N GLY A 27 6.05 10.63 -10.36
CA GLY A 27 6.27 9.88 -11.62
C GLY A 27 6.90 10.70 -12.74
N ARG A 28 6.76 12.04 -12.71
CA ARG A 28 7.44 12.94 -13.64
C ARG A 28 8.95 12.72 -13.72
N TYR A 29 9.60 12.43 -12.59
CA TYR A 29 11.06 12.22 -12.54
C TYR A 29 11.49 10.97 -13.34
N PHE A 30 10.65 9.93 -13.39
CA PHE A 30 10.89 8.79 -14.27
C PHE A 30 10.62 9.17 -15.73
N ILE A 31 9.49 9.82 -16.02
CA ILE A 31 9.06 10.21 -17.37
C ILE A 31 10.10 11.11 -18.03
N GLU A 32 10.59 12.15 -17.34
CA GLU A 32 11.60 13.09 -17.82
C GLU A 32 12.94 12.40 -18.18
N LYS A 33 13.26 11.30 -17.49
CA LYS A 33 14.49 10.51 -17.72
C LYS A 33 14.29 9.35 -18.71
N GLY A 34 13.09 9.18 -19.26
CA GLY A 34 12.76 8.07 -20.16
C GLY A 34 12.79 6.71 -19.46
N ILE A 35 12.51 6.68 -18.14
CA ILE A 35 12.40 5.48 -17.33
C ILE A 35 10.95 5.02 -17.39
N ASP A 36 10.70 3.85 -17.95
CA ASP A 36 9.38 3.32 -18.26
C ASP A 36 9.20 1.82 -17.97
N GLY A 37 10.13 1.24 -17.20
CA GLY A 37 10.13 -0.19 -16.87
C GLY A 37 10.80 -1.07 -17.93
N LYS A 38 11.43 -0.49 -18.94
CA LYS A 38 12.12 -1.24 -20.01
C LYS A 38 13.17 -2.22 -19.47
N GLY A 39 13.11 -3.45 -19.97
CA GLY A 39 14.00 -4.52 -19.53
C GLY A 39 13.53 -5.24 -18.26
N LEU A 40 12.36 -4.91 -17.75
CA LEU A 40 11.66 -5.62 -16.67
C LEU A 40 10.47 -6.40 -17.26
N ARG A 41 10.18 -7.56 -16.70
CA ARG A 41 9.04 -8.40 -17.04
C ARG A 41 8.09 -8.53 -15.84
N ILE A 42 6.84 -8.13 -16.04
CA ILE A 42 5.81 -8.12 -15.01
C ILE A 42 4.78 -9.20 -15.30
N ALA A 43 4.60 -10.15 -14.40
CA ALA A 43 3.50 -11.10 -14.43
C ALA A 43 2.29 -10.49 -13.69
N VAL A 44 1.13 -10.51 -14.32
CA VAL A 44 -0.15 -10.10 -13.73
C VAL A 44 -1.00 -11.33 -13.54
N LEU A 45 -1.29 -11.67 -12.27
CA LEU A 45 -2.16 -12.79 -11.88
C LEU A 45 -3.53 -12.22 -11.52
N ASP A 46 -4.59 -12.64 -12.24
CA ASP A 46 -5.92 -12.02 -12.11
C ASP A 46 -7.05 -12.94 -12.65
N GLY A 47 -8.30 -12.45 -12.64
CA GLY A 47 -9.50 -13.18 -13.06
C GLY A 47 -9.71 -13.30 -14.56
N GLY A 48 -9.00 -12.47 -15.36
CA GLY A 48 -9.13 -12.40 -16.82
C GLY A 48 -8.69 -11.05 -17.37
N PHE A 49 -8.56 -10.97 -18.69
CA PHE A 49 -8.04 -9.79 -19.38
C PHE A 49 -8.86 -9.46 -20.65
N PRO A 50 -10.20 -9.35 -20.55
CA PRO A 50 -11.03 -9.07 -21.72
C PRO A 50 -10.59 -7.76 -22.37
N HIS A 51 -10.53 -7.77 -23.70
CA HIS A 51 -10.19 -6.63 -24.56
C HIS A 51 -8.75 -6.07 -24.41
N VAL A 52 -7.85 -6.65 -23.66
CA VAL A 52 -6.43 -6.23 -23.67
C VAL A 52 -5.84 -6.39 -25.09
N ASP A 53 -6.32 -7.36 -25.84
CA ASP A 53 -5.98 -7.60 -27.25
C ASP A 53 -6.54 -6.58 -28.24
N THR A 54 -7.49 -5.72 -27.83
CA THR A 54 -8.17 -4.77 -28.75
C THR A 54 -8.27 -3.35 -28.21
N HIS A 55 -8.30 -3.15 -26.89
CA HIS A 55 -8.52 -1.85 -26.26
C HIS A 55 -7.40 -0.85 -26.57
N PRO A 56 -7.72 0.44 -26.88
CA PRO A 56 -6.72 1.47 -27.20
C PRO A 56 -5.66 1.68 -26.10
N ALA A 57 -6.03 1.55 -24.83
CA ALA A 57 -5.11 1.70 -23.70
C ALA A 57 -3.86 0.80 -23.77
N PHE A 58 -3.93 -0.30 -24.51
CA PHE A 58 -2.84 -1.29 -24.64
C PHE A 58 -2.28 -1.37 -26.07
N GLN A 59 -2.62 -0.41 -26.95
CA GLN A 59 -2.14 -0.42 -28.34
C GLN A 59 -0.62 -0.46 -28.41
N HIS A 60 0.06 0.37 -27.61
CA HIS A 60 1.53 0.41 -27.56
C HIS A 60 2.15 -0.93 -27.11
N LEU A 61 1.50 -1.68 -26.18
CA LEU A 61 1.97 -3.00 -25.77
C LEU A 61 1.86 -4.03 -26.88
N ARG A 62 0.79 -3.94 -27.71
CA ARG A 62 0.60 -4.82 -28.87
C ARG A 62 1.60 -4.49 -29.96
N ASP A 63 1.75 -3.22 -30.28
CA ASP A 63 2.68 -2.75 -31.34
C ASP A 63 4.13 -3.08 -30.96
N GLY A 64 4.47 -2.91 -29.68
CA GLY A 64 5.78 -3.27 -29.10
C GLY A 64 5.99 -4.76 -28.89
N LYS A 65 4.96 -5.60 -29.08
CA LYS A 65 4.98 -7.05 -28.75
C LYS A 65 5.43 -7.31 -27.32
N GLN A 66 4.97 -6.48 -26.39
CA GLN A 66 5.39 -6.51 -24.98
C GLN A 66 4.59 -7.54 -24.15
N ILE A 67 3.46 -8.07 -24.66
CA ILE A 67 2.79 -9.22 -24.05
C ILE A 67 3.47 -10.49 -24.55
N ILE A 68 4.34 -11.05 -23.71
CA ILE A 68 5.28 -12.13 -24.08
C ILE A 68 4.59 -13.49 -24.08
N ALA A 69 3.74 -13.74 -23.06
CA ALA A 69 3.00 -14.97 -22.93
C ALA A 69 1.74 -14.78 -22.10
N THR A 70 0.77 -15.66 -22.32
CA THR A 70 -0.50 -15.67 -21.59
C THR A 70 -0.84 -17.10 -21.21
N TYR A 71 -1.47 -17.32 -20.03
CA TYR A 71 -1.96 -18.66 -19.64
C TYR A 71 -3.17 -18.59 -18.71
N ASN A 72 -4.14 -19.44 -18.99
CA ASN A 72 -5.39 -19.58 -18.25
C ASN A 72 -5.36 -20.90 -17.48
N PHE A 73 -5.05 -20.85 -16.20
CA PHE A 73 -4.90 -22.04 -15.36
C PHE A 73 -6.21 -22.81 -15.18
N PRO A 74 -7.36 -22.15 -14.91
CA PRO A 74 -8.67 -22.83 -14.86
C PRO A 74 -9.04 -23.60 -16.13
N LYS A 75 -8.72 -23.06 -17.30
CA LYS A 75 -9.07 -23.64 -18.61
C LYS A 75 -7.93 -24.41 -19.27
N LYS A 76 -6.70 -24.31 -18.75
CA LYS A 76 -5.50 -24.95 -19.29
C LYS A 76 -5.25 -24.59 -20.77
N CYS A 77 -5.32 -23.32 -21.11
CA CYS A 77 -5.09 -22.80 -22.45
C CYS A 77 -4.42 -21.43 -22.41
N GLU A 78 -3.96 -20.94 -23.55
CA GLU A 78 -3.28 -19.65 -23.64
C GLU A 78 -4.23 -18.44 -23.64
N ASN A 79 -5.50 -18.64 -24.00
CA ASN A 79 -6.46 -17.54 -24.09
C ASN A 79 -6.84 -17.02 -22.70
N VAL A 80 -6.55 -15.73 -22.45
CA VAL A 80 -6.90 -14.97 -21.24
C VAL A 80 -7.80 -13.76 -21.53
N TYR A 81 -8.09 -13.48 -22.80
CA TYR A 81 -8.80 -12.29 -23.28
C TYR A 81 -10.32 -12.42 -23.12
N GLY A 82 -10.75 -12.71 -21.91
CA GLY A 82 -12.15 -12.91 -21.55
C GLY A 82 -12.29 -13.01 -20.03
N TRP A 83 -13.45 -13.42 -19.58
CA TRP A 83 -13.86 -13.62 -18.20
C TRP A 83 -13.95 -12.34 -17.40
N ASP A 84 -13.38 -12.29 -16.20
CA ASP A 84 -13.44 -11.12 -15.35
C ASP A 84 -12.65 -9.95 -15.94
N SER A 85 -13.24 -8.78 -15.87
CA SER A 85 -12.67 -7.54 -16.38
C SER A 85 -11.63 -6.89 -15.46
N HIS A 86 -11.50 -7.41 -14.23
CA HIS A 86 -10.65 -6.83 -13.19
C HIS A 86 -9.18 -6.77 -13.64
N GLY A 87 -8.63 -7.84 -14.23
CA GLY A 87 -7.25 -7.85 -14.71
C GLY A 87 -6.95 -6.86 -15.84
N THR A 88 -7.94 -6.52 -16.68
CA THR A 88 -7.80 -5.45 -17.67
C THR A 88 -7.61 -4.09 -17.01
N MET A 89 -8.44 -3.79 -15.99
CA MET A 89 -8.33 -2.56 -15.21
C MET A 89 -7.00 -2.51 -14.45
N VAL A 90 -6.60 -3.62 -13.83
CA VAL A 90 -5.32 -3.78 -13.13
C VAL A 90 -4.12 -3.54 -14.05
N LEU A 91 -4.09 -4.17 -15.23
CA LEU A 91 -3.01 -3.97 -16.21
C LEU A 91 -2.92 -2.50 -16.65
N SER A 92 -4.05 -1.80 -16.76
CA SER A 92 -4.04 -0.38 -17.13
C SER A 92 -3.35 0.51 -16.07
N CYS A 93 -3.46 0.18 -14.79
CA CYS A 93 -2.72 0.88 -13.72
C CYS A 93 -1.21 0.61 -13.74
N ILE A 94 -0.76 -0.49 -14.35
CA ILE A 94 0.67 -0.78 -14.50
C ILE A 94 1.24 -0.03 -15.71
N ALA A 95 0.57 -0.12 -16.87
CA ALA A 95 1.12 0.30 -18.15
C ALA A 95 0.10 0.86 -19.15
N GLY A 96 -1.14 1.12 -18.75
CA GLY A 96 -2.15 1.65 -19.66
C GLY A 96 -1.82 3.07 -20.14
N MET A 97 -2.39 3.42 -21.28
CA MET A 97 -2.36 4.77 -21.87
C MET A 97 -3.79 5.22 -22.18
N MET A 98 -4.11 6.47 -21.90
CA MET A 98 -5.33 7.14 -22.36
C MET A 98 -4.91 8.25 -23.31
N ASP A 99 -5.15 8.05 -24.61
CA ASP A 99 -4.57 8.86 -25.67
C ASP A 99 -3.03 8.94 -25.52
N ASN A 100 -2.48 10.09 -25.17
CA ASN A 100 -1.05 10.26 -24.93
C ASN A 100 -0.72 10.35 -23.43
N VAL A 101 -1.69 10.15 -22.54
CA VAL A 101 -1.50 10.24 -21.07
C VAL A 101 -1.30 8.86 -20.48
N LYS A 102 -0.27 8.69 -19.67
CA LYS A 102 0.00 7.44 -18.98
C LYS A 102 -0.99 7.22 -17.83
N LEU A 103 -1.64 6.05 -17.79
CA LEU A 103 -2.39 5.53 -16.65
C LEU A 103 -1.45 4.84 -15.65
N GLY A 104 -0.40 4.21 -16.17
CA GLY A 104 0.63 3.52 -15.40
C GLY A 104 2.04 3.90 -15.85
N LEU A 105 3.02 3.70 -14.98
CA LEU A 105 4.41 4.13 -15.23
C LEU A 105 5.19 3.19 -16.15
N ALA A 106 4.89 1.88 -16.11
CA ALA A 106 5.72 0.83 -16.73
C ALA A 106 5.34 0.53 -18.19
N THR A 107 5.14 1.57 -19.02
CA THR A 107 4.71 1.43 -20.42
C THR A 107 5.74 0.77 -21.33
N GLY A 108 6.99 0.66 -20.93
CA GLY A 108 8.07 -0.01 -21.66
C GLY A 108 8.40 -1.42 -21.16
N ALA A 109 7.72 -1.91 -20.11
CA ALA A 109 7.94 -3.25 -19.56
C ALA A 109 7.35 -4.34 -20.47
N GLU A 110 7.81 -5.59 -20.27
CA GLU A 110 7.21 -6.80 -20.84
C GLU A 110 6.20 -7.40 -19.89
N PHE A 111 5.18 -8.11 -20.40
CA PHE A 111 4.08 -8.64 -19.61
C PHE A 111 3.84 -10.14 -19.83
N LEU A 112 3.52 -10.80 -18.74
CA LEU A 112 2.98 -12.15 -18.67
C LEU A 112 1.59 -12.06 -18.05
N LEU A 113 0.54 -12.54 -18.74
CA LEU A 113 -0.83 -12.45 -18.25
C LEU A 113 -1.34 -13.84 -17.85
N ALA A 114 -1.60 -14.02 -16.57
CA ALA A 114 -2.02 -15.30 -16.00
C ALA A 114 -3.43 -15.21 -15.41
N ARG A 115 -4.38 -15.96 -15.96
CA ARG A 115 -5.68 -16.09 -15.33
C ARG A 115 -5.62 -17.18 -14.27
N THR A 116 -5.86 -16.79 -12.99
CA THR A 116 -5.80 -17.68 -11.82
C THR A 116 -7.09 -17.73 -11.01
N GLU A 117 -8.08 -16.89 -11.34
CA GLU A 117 -9.33 -16.75 -10.60
C GLU A 117 -10.56 -17.15 -11.43
N ILE A 118 -11.62 -17.57 -10.75
CA ILE A 118 -12.95 -17.83 -11.31
C ILE A 118 -14.04 -17.45 -10.29
N ASP A 119 -15.28 -17.37 -10.74
CA ASP A 119 -16.45 -17.20 -9.88
C ASP A 119 -17.29 -18.52 -9.91
N PRO A 120 -17.71 -19.07 -8.76
CA PRO A 120 -17.41 -18.67 -7.39
C PRO A 120 -15.98 -19.04 -6.99
N GLU A 121 -15.38 -18.29 -6.07
CA GLU A 121 -13.98 -18.39 -5.63
C GLU A 121 -13.67 -19.71 -4.86
N PRO A 122 -13.24 -20.81 -5.51
CA PRO A 122 -12.89 -22.04 -4.83
C PRO A 122 -11.47 -21.99 -4.24
N PHE A 123 -11.16 -22.79 -3.21
CA PHE A 123 -9.80 -22.90 -2.66
C PHE A 123 -8.73 -23.23 -3.73
N LYS A 124 -9.16 -23.81 -4.84
CA LYS A 124 -8.27 -24.14 -5.97
C LYS A 124 -7.59 -22.91 -6.60
N GLU A 125 -8.10 -21.72 -6.39
CA GLU A 125 -7.46 -20.47 -6.86
C GLU A 125 -6.10 -20.26 -6.23
N GLU A 126 -5.92 -20.58 -4.96
CA GLU A 126 -4.60 -20.52 -4.32
C GLU A 126 -3.59 -21.48 -4.97
N ILE A 127 -4.08 -22.64 -5.45
CA ILE A 127 -3.25 -23.58 -6.22
C ILE A 127 -2.92 -22.98 -7.59
N TRP A 128 -3.90 -22.39 -8.27
CA TRP A 128 -3.65 -21.73 -9.56
C TRP A 128 -2.76 -20.51 -9.41
N TRP A 129 -2.91 -19.75 -8.31
CA TRP A 129 -2.00 -18.64 -7.98
C TRP A 129 -0.54 -19.13 -7.87
N ALA A 130 -0.31 -20.21 -7.11
CA ALA A 130 1.01 -20.80 -6.95
C ALA A 130 1.57 -21.33 -8.28
N GLN A 131 0.73 -21.98 -9.10
CA GLN A 131 1.10 -22.41 -10.45
C GLN A 131 1.39 -21.22 -11.37
N GLY A 132 0.64 -20.11 -11.22
CA GLY A 132 0.87 -18.86 -11.92
C GLY A 132 2.22 -18.23 -11.56
N ALA A 133 2.58 -18.23 -10.29
CA ALA A 133 3.88 -17.76 -9.82
C ALA A 133 5.04 -18.63 -10.35
N GLU A 134 4.88 -19.96 -10.33
CA GLU A 134 5.86 -20.89 -10.92
C GLU A 134 6.00 -20.69 -12.44
N TRP A 135 4.89 -20.44 -13.12
CA TRP A 135 4.89 -20.16 -14.55
C TRP A 135 5.54 -18.82 -14.86
N ALA A 136 5.30 -17.79 -14.02
CA ALA A 136 5.96 -16.50 -14.12
C ALA A 136 7.49 -16.63 -13.98
N ASP A 137 7.96 -17.41 -12.99
CA ASP A 137 9.40 -17.71 -12.81
C ASP A 137 10.00 -18.38 -14.06
N LYS A 138 9.35 -19.42 -14.57
CA LYS A 138 9.77 -20.11 -15.80
C LYS A 138 9.83 -19.22 -17.03
N ASN A 139 9.03 -18.17 -17.07
CA ASN A 139 9.01 -17.20 -18.16
C ASN A 139 9.84 -15.93 -17.84
N GLY A 140 10.64 -15.96 -16.77
CA GLY A 140 11.60 -14.90 -16.43
C GLY A 140 10.96 -13.60 -15.95
N ALA A 141 9.89 -13.67 -15.15
CA ALA A 141 9.32 -12.51 -14.49
C ALA A 141 10.30 -11.91 -13.48
N ASP A 142 10.45 -10.60 -13.48
CA ASP A 142 11.12 -9.84 -12.41
C ASP A 142 10.12 -9.45 -11.31
N ILE A 143 8.87 -9.17 -11.70
CA ILE A 143 7.81 -8.70 -10.79
C ILE A 143 6.55 -9.53 -11.00
N ILE A 144 5.86 -9.87 -9.92
CA ILE A 144 4.46 -10.31 -9.93
C ILE A 144 3.61 -9.20 -9.35
N ASN A 145 2.57 -8.77 -10.08
CA ASN A 145 1.45 -8.05 -9.49
C ASN A 145 0.29 -9.02 -9.26
N SER A 146 -0.17 -9.10 -8.03
CA SER A 146 -1.36 -9.83 -7.64
C SER A 146 -2.32 -8.87 -6.93
N SER A 147 -3.41 -8.54 -7.61
CA SER A 147 -4.50 -7.73 -7.04
C SER A 147 -5.56 -8.63 -6.41
N LEU A 148 -5.13 -9.77 -5.89
CA LEU A 148 -5.94 -10.86 -5.37
C LEU A 148 -5.66 -11.08 -3.89
N GLY A 149 -6.57 -11.77 -3.22
CA GLY A 149 -6.33 -12.15 -1.84
C GLY A 149 -7.49 -12.93 -1.24
N TYR A 150 -7.17 -13.71 -0.24
CA TYR A 150 -8.08 -14.64 0.39
C TYR A 150 -8.19 -14.31 1.88
N GLY A 151 -9.41 -14.11 2.34
CA GLY A 151 -9.70 -13.59 3.69
C GLY A 151 -10.84 -14.34 4.37
N LYS A 152 -11.82 -13.59 4.85
CA LYS A 152 -12.91 -14.03 5.75
C LYS A 152 -13.72 -15.26 5.30
N ASP A 153 -13.77 -15.55 4.01
CA ASP A 153 -14.54 -16.68 3.49
C ASP A 153 -13.76 -18.00 3.54
N ARG A 154 -12.44 -17.94 3.80
CA ARG A 154 -11.55 -19.10 3.83
C ARG A 154 -10.71 -19.20 5.11
N TYR A 155 -10.45 -18.07 5.76
CA TYR A 155 -9.51 -17.95 6.85
C TYR A 155 -10.09 -17.20 8.04
N TYR A 156 -9.42 -17.30 9.15
CA TYR A 156 -9.60 -16.42 10.32
C TYR A 156 -8.49 -15.39 10.38
N THR A 157 -8.74 -14.25 10.99
CA THR A 157 -7.73 -13.18 11.13
C THR A 157 -6.44 -13.64 11.80
N ARG A 158 -6.53 -14.58 12.77
CA ARG A 158 -5.35 -15.17 13.43
C ARG A 158 -4.43 -15.98 12.49
N GLN A 159 -4.91 -16.34 11.29
CA GLN A 159 -4.15 -17.07 10.28
C GLN A 159 -3.47 -16.14 9.27
N MET A 160 -3.61 -14.83 9.45
CA MET A 160 -2.88 -13.83 8.65
C MET A 160 -1.45 -13.66 9.20
N ASP A 161 -0.70 -14.76 9.23
CA ASP A 161 0.64 -14.91 9.80
C ASP A 161 1.71 -15.32 8.77
N GLY A 162 1.35 -15.32 7.48
CA GLY A 162 2.24 -15.72 6.38
C GLY A 162 2.40 -17.23 6.22
N THR A 163 1.60 -18.05 6.91
CA THR A 163 1.73 -19.52 6.86
C THR A 163 0.74 -20.21 5.93
N SER A 164 -0.20 -19.47 5.31
CA SER A 164 -1.13 -19.99 4.33
C SER A 164 -0.41 -20.63 3.13
N TYR A 165 -1.09 -21.46 2.36
CA TYR A 165 -0.53 -22.08 1.17
C TYR A 165 -0.03 -21.03 0.16
N VAL A 166 -0.87 -20.04 -0.13
CA VAL A 166 -0.53 -18.98 -1.10
C VAL A 166 0.54 -18.03 -0.57
N ALA A 167 0.57 -17.73 0.74
CA ALA A 167 1.64 -16.91 1.33
C ALA A 167 3.01 -17.60 1.23
N LYS A 168 3.06 -18.92 1.45
CA LYS A 168 4.29 -19.71 1.23
C LYS A 168 4.72 -19.68 -0.23
N ALA A 169 3.79 -19.84 -1.17
CA ALA A 169 4.09 -19.75 -2.60
C ALA A 169 4.63 -18.36 -2.98
N ALA A 170 4.06 -17.29 -2.42
CA ALA A 170 4.51 -15.92 -2.64
C ALA A 170 5.92 -15.67 -2.09
N ASN A 171 6.22 -16.16 -0.88
CA ASN A 171 7.58 -16.10 -0.33
C ASN A 171 8.59 -16.87 -1.19
N MET A 172 8.21 -18.06 -1.70
CA MET A 172 9.05 -18.84 -2.62
C MET A 172 9.33 -18.08 -3.93
N ALA A 173 8.36 -17.37 -4.48
CA ALA A 173 8.57 -16.53 -5.65
C ALA A 173 9.61 -15.44 -5.37
N VAL A 174 9.56 -14.80 -4.19
CA VAL A 174 10.56 -13.80 -3.79
C VAL A 174 11.95 -14.42 -3.60
N GLU A 175 12.03 -15.61 -3.02
CA GLU A 175 13.30 -16.36 -2.88
C GLU A 175 13.91 -16.72 -4.23
N LYS A 176 13.09 -16.88 -5.29
CA LYS A 176 13.53 -17.07 -6.67
C LYS A 176 13.98 -15.79 -7.37
N GLY A 177 13.81 -14.64 -6.73
CA GLY A 177 14.25 -13.34 -7.24
C GLY A 177 13.14 -12.49 -7.84
N ILE A 178 11.87 -12.84 -7.66
CA ILE A 178 10.71 -12.10 -8.16
C ILE A 178 10.18 -11.17 -7.07
N LEU A 179 10.07 -9.87 -7.33
CA LEU A 179 9.39 -8.96 -6.42
C LEU A 179 7.87 -9.16 -6.53
N VAL A 180 7.24 -9.60 -5.45
CA VAL A 180 5.79 -9.78 -5.41
C VAL A 180 5.13 -8.55 -4.80
N CYS A 181 4.34 -7.81 -5.60
CA CYS A 181 3.45 -6.74 -5.16
C CYS A 181 2.05 -7.33 -4.99
N ASN A 182 1.44 -7.17 -3.82
CA ASN A 182 0.10 -7.68 -3.56
C ASN A 182 -0.78 -6.64 -2.84
N ALA A 183 -2.06 -6.59 -3.21
CA ALA A 183 -3.05 -5.74 -2.58
C ALA A 183 -3.26 -6.12 -1.10
N ALA A 184 -3.35 -5.13 -0.21
CA ALA A 184 -3.50 -5.36 1.23
C ALA A 184 -4.83 -6.04 1.60
N GLY A 185 -5.85 -5.84 0.80
CA GLY A 185 -7.23 -6.26 1.06
C GLY A 185 -8.17 -5.06 1.22
N ASN A 186 -9.47 -5.31 1.11
CA ASN A 186 -10.53 -4.29 1.15
C ASN A 186 -11.46 -4.50 2.35
N GLU A 187 -10.92 -4.91 3.48
CA GLU A 187 -11.65 -5.31 4.66
C GLU A 187 -11.51 -4.29 5.81
N GLY A 188 -10.90 -3.11 5.56
CA GLY A 188 -10.59 -2.12 6.59
C GLY A 188 -11.82 -1.57 7.32
N ASP A 189 -12.97 -1.50 6.67
CA ASP A 189 -14.26 -1.08 7.22
C ASP A 189 -15.17 -2.24 7.67
N ASP A 190 -14.75 -3.50 7.49
CA ASP A 190 -15.45 -4.67 8.08
C ASP A 190 -14.95 -4.93 9.52
N SER A 191 -15.78 -4.56 10.49
CA SER A 191 -15.48 -4.70 11.93
C SER A 191 -15.11 -6.12 12.38
N ARG A 192 -15.42 -7.12 11.60
CA ARG A 192 -15.14 -8.51 11.90
C ARG A 192 -13.79 -8.99 11.34
N TRP A 193 -13.18 -8.18 10.47
CA TRP A 193 -11.93 -8.58 9.83
C TRP A 193 -10.83 -7.52 9.98
N MET A 194 -10.95 -6.37 9.35
CA MET A 194 -10.08 -5.18 9.34
C MET A 194 -8.64 -5.40 8.86
N THR A 195 -8.06 -6.55 9.11
CA THR A 195 -6.64 -6.81 8.86
C THR A 195 -6.38 -7.18 7.40
N ILE A 196 -5.13 -7.13 7.01
CA ILE A 196 -4.68 -7.60 5.68
C ILE A 196 -5.12 -9.04 5.40
N ILE A 197 -5.14 -9.40 4.12
CA ILE A 197 -5.50 -10.75 3.65
C ILE A 197 -4.28 -11.46 3.05
N THR A 198 -4.33 -12.80 2.98
CA THR A 198 -3.25 -13.56 2.36
C THR A 198 -3.36 -13.49 0.82
N PRO A 199 -2.23 -13.37 0.06
CA PRO A 199 -0.83 -13.53 0.46
C PRO A 199 -0.12 -12.25 0.90
N SER A 200 -0.81 -11.13 1.11
CA SER A 200 -0.19 -9.87 1.56
C SER A 200 0.44 -9.97 2.95
N ASP A 201 0.00 -10.91 3.77
CA ASP A 201 0.57 -11.25 5.07
C ASP A 201 1.91 -11.98 4.99
N ALA A 202 2.32 -12.47 3.82
CA ALA A 202 3.61 -13.10 3.63
C ALA A 202 4.78 -12.13 3.92
N GLU A 203 5.85 -12.62 4.54
CA GLU A 203 6.95 -11.79 5.03
C GLU A 203 7.62 -10.97 3.92
N ASN A 204 7.95 -11.63 2.82
CA ASN A 204 8.77 -11.07 1.75
C ASN A 204 7.95 -10.32 0.68
N VAL A 205 6.61 -10.43 0.71
CA VAL A 205 5.72 -9.74 -0.22
C VAL A 205 5.67 -8.25 0.08
N LEU A 206 5.68 -7.41 -0.94
CA LEU A 206 5.39 -5.99 -0.86
C LEU A 206 3.86 -5.80 -0.80
N CYS A 207 3.34 -5.69 0.40
CA CYS A 207 1.92 -5.44 0.67
C CYS A 207 1.62 -3.96 0.43
N VAL A 208 0.62 -3.66 -0.39
CA VAL A 208 0.26 -2.30 -0.78
C VAL A 208 -1.12 -1.92 -0.25
N GLY A 209 -1.15 -0.94 0.66
CA GLY A 209 -2.38 -0.33 1.18
C GLY A 209 -2.95 0.73 0.25
N GLY A 210 -4.18 1.16 0.54
CA GLY A 210 -4.90 2.18 -0.23
C GLY A 210 -5.00 3.51 0.51
N ILE A 211 -4.82 4.62 -0.21
CA ILE A 211 -5.15 5.97 0.24
C ILE A 211 -6.17 6.62 -0.68
N GLU A 212 -6.88 7.64 -0.20
CA GLU A 212 -7.77 8.45 -1.04
C GLU A 212 -6.97 9.19 -2.13
N ALA A 213 -7.61 9.41 -3.28
CA ALA A 213 -7.04 10.18 -4.36
C ALA A 213 -6.99 11.67 -3.98
N GLY A 214 -5.79 12.21 -3.85
CA GLY A 214 -5.53 13.62 -3.55
C GLY A 214 -4.06 13.85 -3.36
N LEU A 215 -3.57 15.01 -3.77
CA LEU A 215 -2.15 15.37 -3.62
C LEU A 215 -1.88 16.09 -2.30
N GLU A 216 -2.88 16.81 -1.79
CA GLU A 216 -2.73 17.68 -0.62
C GLU A 216 -3.07 16.98 0.70
N HIS A 217 -3.73 15.79 0.61
CA HIS A 217 -4.20 15.09 1.78
C HIS A 217 -3.64 13.67 1.85
N TYR A 218 -3.13 13.33 2.99
CA TYR A 218 -2.75 11.97 3.32
C TYR A 218 -3.91 11.34 4.09
N LYS A 219 -4.81 10.64 3.39
CA LYS A 219 -6.01 10.09 4.00
C LYS A 219 -6.14 8.61 3.64
N HIS A 220 -6.25 7.77 4.65
CA HIS A 220 -6.53 6.35 4.48
C HIS A 220 -7.90 6.16 3.85
N ILE A 221 -8.01 5.32 2.83
CA ILE A 221 -9.31 4.98 2.26
C ILE A 221 -9.97 3.89 3.10
N ALA A 222 -11.22 4.09 3.50
CA ALA A 222 -11.87 3.33 4.56
C ALA A 222 -11.79 1.81 4.40
N PHE A 223 -11.94 1.30 3.18
CA PHE A 223 -11.90 -0.14 2.92
C PHE A 223 -10.50 -0.75 3.01
N SER A 224 -9.41 0.04 2.86
CA SER A 224 -8.06 -0.54 2.84
C SER A 224 -7.75 -1.26 4.15
N SER A 225 -7.37 -2.52 4.05
CA SER A 225 -7.03 -3.35 5.21
C SER A 225 -5.80 -2.83 5.94
N TYR A 226 -5.83 -2.93 7.27
CA TYR A 226 -4.77 -2.47 8.18
C TYR A 226 -3.81 -3.60 8.55
N GLY A 227 -2.57 -3.25 8.84
CA GLY A 227 -1.69 -4.10 9.64
C GLY A 227 -2.00 -4.01 11.14
N PRO A 228 -1.26 -4.72 11.97
CA PRO A 228 -0.19 -5.65 11.63
C PRO A 228 -0.71 -7.00 11.11
N THR A 229 0.21 -7.90 10.73
CA THR A 229 -0.10 -9.33 10.65
C THR A 229 -0.48 -9.88 12.02
N SER A 230 -1.10 -11.06 12.08
CA SER A 230 -1.49 -11.66 13.37
C SER A 230 -0.28 -11.98 14.25
N ASP A 231 0.88 -12.25 13.66
CA ASP A 231 2.17 -12.42 14.33
C ASP A 231 2.96 -11.10 14.53
N LYS A 232 2.28 -9.94 14.34
CA LYS A 232 2.75 -8.58 14.65
C LYS A 232 3.84 -8.02 13.70
N ARG A 233 4.03 -8.58 12.51
CA ARG A 233 4.92 -7.98 11.52
C ARG A 233 4.31 -6.68 10.95
N ARG A 234 5.19 -5.77 10.51
CA ARG A 234 4.83 -4.48 9.93
C ARG A 234 4.24 -4.68 8.53
N LYS A 235 2.95 -4.38 8.35
CA LYS A 235 2.20 -4.31 7.10
C LYS A 235 1.14 -3.19 7.20
N PRO A 236 0.63 -2.61 6.07
CA PRO A 236 1.20 -2.77 4.73
C PRO A 236 2.63 -2.22 4.68
N ASN A 237 3.39 -2.52 3.62
CA ASN A 237 4.75 -1.98 3.48
C ASN A 237 4.73 -0.53 3.00
N VAL A 238 3.91 -0.27 1.97
CA VAL A 238 3.71 1.04 1.35
C VAL A 238 2.24 1.21 0.99
N CYS A 239 1.86 2.39 0.51
CA CYS A 239 0.52 2.64 -0.01
C CYS A 239 0.54 3.41 -1.34
N ALA A 240 -0.60 3.40 -2.02
CA ALA A 240 -0.86 4.17 -3.21
C ALA A 240 -2.36 4.50 -3.30
N PHE A 241 -2.81 5.22 -4.33
CA PHE A 241 -4.23 5.50 -4.49
C PHE A 241 -5.05 4.21 -4.59
N GLY A 242 -6.02 4.05 -3.70
CA GLY A 242 -7.06 3.01 -3.76
C GLY A 242 -8.25 3.41 -4.64
N TYR A 243 -8.15 4.50 -5.38
CA TYR A 243 -9.11 5.00 -6.36
C TYR A 243 -8.34 5.49 -7.57
N ALA A 244 -8.54 4.86 -8.72
CA ALA A 244 -7.77 5.11 -9.92
C ALA A 244 -8.63 5.25 -11.17
N GLU A 245 -8.14 5.99 -12.15
CA GLU A 245 -8.60 5.95 -13.53
C GLU A 245 -8.05 4.70 -14.20
N VAL A 246 -8.91 3.93 -14.87
CA VAL A 246 -8.57 2.64 -15.45
C VAL A 246 -9.19 2.47 -16.83
N ALA A 247 -8.63 1.56 -17.65
CA ALA A 247 -9.25 1.16 -18.89
C ALA A 247 -10.57 0.42 -18.63
N ASN A 248 -11.67 0.90 -19.20
CA ASN A 248 -12.95 0.24 -19.11
C ASN A 248 -13.01 -0.93 -20.12
N PRO A 249 -13.21 -2.17 -19.68
CA PRO A 249 -13.23 -3.33 -20.59
C PRO A 249 -14.27 -3.24 -21.70
N SER A 250 -15.36 -2.48 -21.51
CA SER A 250 -16.39 -2.29 -22.53
C SER A 250 -16.03 -1.24 -23.58
N ASN A 251 -15.02 -0.46 -23.38
CA ASN A 251 -14.38 0.58 -24.17
C ASN A 251 -14.25 1.89 -23.37
N GLY A 252 -13.23 2.69 -23.69
CA GLY A 252 -12.96 3.96 -23.00
C GLY A 252 -12.33 3.75 -21.61
N TYR A 253 -12.65 4.64 -20.68
CA TYR A 253 -12.02 4.70 -19.37
C TYR A 253 -13.08 4.92 -18.29
N THR A 254 -12.74 4.54 -17.06
CA THR A 254 -13.63 4.65 -15.89
C THR A 254 -12.80 4.71 -14.61
N HIS A 255 -13.48 4.98 -13.52
CA HIS A 255 -12.86 4.92 -12.18
C HIS A 255 -13.14 3.58 -11.51
N ALA A 256 -12.16 3.10 -10.74
CA ALA A 256 -12.29 1.89 -9.96
C ALA A 256 -11.70 2.06 -8.56
N PHE A 257 -12.25 1.32 -7.59
CA PHE A 257 -11.91 1.37 -6.18
C PHE A 257 -11.34 0.03 -5.72
N GLY A 258 -10.37 0.06 -4.83
CA GLY A 258 -9.78 -1.13 -4.21
C GLY A 258 -8.27 -0.99 -4.05
N THR A 259 -7.72 -1.69 -3.06
CA THR A 259 -6.27 -1.91 -2.97
C THR A 259 -5.75 -2.68 -4.18
N SER A 260 -6.66 -3.33 -4.92
CA SER A 260 -6.43 -3.92 -6.24
C SER A 260 -5.88 -2.94 -7.28
N PHE A 261 -6.07 -1.62 -7.09
CA PHE A 261 -5.54 -0.58 -7.98
C PHE A 261 -4.30 0.11 -7.40
N ALA A 262 -4.17 0.14 -6.07
CA ALA A 262 -2.95 0.59 -5.40
C ALA A 262 -1.75 -0.33 -5.71
N SER A 263 -1.96 -1.64 -5.68
CA SER A 263 -0.93 -2.64 -5.98
C SER A 263 -0.33 -2.49 -7.38
N PRO A 264 -1.11 -2.45 -8.47
CA PRO A 264 -0.56 -2.32 -9.83
C PRO A 264 0.07 -0.96 -10.10
N LEU A 265 -0.44 0.14 -9.55
CA LEU A 265 0.24 1.44 -9.60
C LEU A 265 1.64 1.34 -8.98
N THR A 266 1.75 0.65 -7.83
CA THR A 266 3.02 0.41 -7.16
C THR A 266 3.90 -0.58 -7.95
N ALA A 267 3.35 -1.62 -8.55
CA ALA A 267 4.12 -2.57 -9.37
C ALA A 267 4.74 -1.88 -10.60
N GLY A 268 4.00 -0.98 -11.25
CA GLY A 268 4.52 -0.13 -12.32
C GLY A 268 5.63 0.80 -11.84
N PHE A 269 5.48 1.39 -10.67
CA PHE A 269 6.53 2.17 -10.02
C PHE A 269 7.78 1.31 -9.74
N CYS A 270 7.60 0.10 -9.18
CA CYS A 270 8.69 -0.83 -8.89
C CYS A 270 9.49 -1.21 -10.14
N ALA A 271 8.83 -1.41 -11.28
CA ALA A 271 9.52 -1.69 -12.54
C ALA A 271 10.40 -0.51 -12.97
N CYS A 272 9.88 0.73 -12.90
CA CYS A 272 10.66 1.93 -13.19
C CYS A 272 11.84 2.11 -12.21
N ALA A 273 11.60 1.91 -10.91
CA ALA A 273 12.64 1.98 -9.90
C ALA A 273 13.74 0.91 -10.13
N TRP A 274 13.35 -0.32 -10.42
CA TRP A 274 14.30 -1.42 -10.64
C TRP A 274 15.06 -1.27 -11.97
N GLN A 275 14.48 -0.62 -12.97
CA GLN A 275 15.21 -0.24 -14.18
C GLN A 275 16.44 0.61 -13.86
N THR A 276 16.39 1.45 -12.82
CA THR A 276 17.52 2.29 -12.38
C THR A 276 18.54 1.54 -11.50
N ARG A 277 18.17 0.40 -10.94
CA ARG A 277 18.93 -0.36 -9.93
C ARG A 277 18.94 -1.86 -10.21
N ARG A 278 19.36 -2.23 -11.43
CA ARG A 278 19.48 -3.64 -11.87
C ARG A 278 20.53 -4.45 -11.09
N ASP A 279 21.34 -3.80 -10.28
CA ASP A 279 22.29 -4.39 -9.35
C ASP A 279 21.65 -5.06 -8.14
N LEU A 280 20.39 -4.75 -7.83
CA LEU A 280 19.67 -5.24 -6.65
C LEU A 280 18.88 -6.53 -6.94
N ASN A 281 18.81 -7.42 -5.97
CA ASN A 281 17.85 -8.53 -5.97
C ASN A 281 16.48 -8.09 -5.47
N ALA A 282 15.46 -8.97 -5.54
CA ALA A 282 14.07 -8.65 -5.19
C ALA A 282 13.91 -8.15 -3.74
N LEU A 283 14.58 -8.79 -2.77
CA LEU A 283 14.51 -8.37 -1.35
C LEU A 283 15.17 -7.02 -1.12
N GLN A 284 16.33 -6.79 -1.75
CA GLN A 284 17.00 -5.50 -1.70
C GLN A 284 16.16 -4.42 -2.36
N MET A 285 15.51 -4.73 -3.51
CA MET A 285 14.64 -3.79 -4.19
C MET A 285 13.41 -3.47 -3.34
N LYS A 286 12.77 -4.47 -2.70
CA LYS A 286 11.69 -4.23 -1.73
C LYS A 286 12.12 -3.25 -0.64
N ALA A 287 13.30 -3.45 -0.05
CA ALA A 287 13.82 -2.56 0.98
C ALA A 287 14.06 -1.12 0.47
N GLU A 288 14.55 -0.95 -0.76
CA GLU A 288 14.72 0.38 -1.35
C GLU A 288 13.35 1.05 -1.68
N ILE A 289 12.33 0.26 -2.10
CA ILE A 289 10.96 0.76 -2.27
C ILE A 289 10.41 1.26 -0.92
N GLU A 290 10.57 0.50 0.16
CA GLU A 290 10.17 0.92 1.50
C GLU A 290 10.88 2.22 1.94
N LYS A 291 12.20 2.31 1.71
CA LYS A 291 13.01 3.51 2.02
C LYS A 291 12.60 4.72 1.19
N SER A 292 12.10 4.51 -0.02
CA SER A 292 11.64 5.59 -0.90
C SER A 292 10.28 6.16 -0.49
N GLY A 293 9.58 5.54 0.45
CA GLY A 293 8.30 6.03 0.96
C GLY A 293 8.44 7.41 1.59
N ASP A 294 7.50 8.31 1.29
CA ASP A 294 7.54 9.70 1.74
C ASP A 294 7.33 9.88 3.26
N LEU A 295 6.94 8.81 3.96
CA LEU A 295 6.91 8.79 5.42
C LEU A 295 8.17 8.14 6.02
N TYR A 296 9.01 7.43 5.25
CA TYR A 296 10.18 6.72 5.77
C TYR A 296 11.14 7.69 6.53
N PRO A 297 11.67 7.33 7.70
CA PRO A 297 11.58 6.04 8.40
C PRO A 297 10.37 5.91 9.35
N TYR A 298 9.42 6.85 9.35
CA TYR A 298 8.14 6.71 10.04
C TYR A 298 7.35 5.53 9.43
N PHE A 299 6.61 4.82 10.29
CA PHE A 299 5.77 3.71 9.89
C PHE A 299 4.48 3.67 10.72
N ASP A 300 3.35 3.35 10.11
CA ASP A 300 2.15 2.94 10.82
C ASP A 300 1.38 1.83 10.07
N TYR A 301 0.33 1.31 10.71
CA TYR A 301 -0.43 0.18 10.16
C TYR A 301 -1.50 0.57 9.12
N ALA A 302 -1.70 1.86 8.88
CA ALA A 302 -2.60 2.35 7.83
C ALA A 302 -1.85 2.61 6.52
N PHE A 303 -0.69 3.25 6.61
CA PHE A 303 0.04 3.77 5.45
C PHE A 303 1.36 3.04 5.15
N GLY A 304 1.82 2.18 6.06
CA GLY A 304 3.16 1.63 5.96
C GLY A 304 4.23 2.73 6.03
N TYR A 305 5.19 2.68 5.13
CA TYR A 305 6.19 3.75 4.95
C TYR A 305 5.72 4.86 4.00
N GLY A 306 4.43 4.91 3.68
CA GLY A 306 3.87 5.92 2.79
C GLY A 306 3.94 5.55 1.32
N VAL A 307 3.86 6.57 0.45
CA VAL A 307 3.89 6.40 -1.00
C VAL A 307 5.32 6.46 -1.51
N PRO A 308 5.79 5.44 -2.24
CA PRO A 308 7.13 5.44 -2.83
C PRO A 308 7.38 6.65 -3.74
N GLN A 309 8.58 7.23 -3.72
CA GLN A 309 8.91 8.46 -4.45
C GLN A 309 10.00 8.25 -5.51
N ALA A 310 9.71 8.62 -6.75
CA ALA A 310 10.63 8.50 -7.87
C ALA A 310 11.89 9.38 -7.71
N ALA A 311 11.79 10.49 -6.99
CA ALA A 311 12.91 11.36 -6.64
C ALA A 311 14.05 10.59 -5.95
N PHE A 312 13.74 9.59 -5.12
CA PHE A 312 14.71 8.75 -4.44
C PHE A 312 15.61 7.99 -5.44
N PHE A 313 15.04 7.46 -6.50
CA PHE A 313 15.76 6.66 -7.52
C PHE A 313 16.42 7.50 -8.60
N THR A 314 16.06 8.77 -8.70
CA THR A 314 16.57 9.66 -9.75
C THR A 314 17.56 10.70 -9.24
N GLY A 315 17.84 10.69 -7.93
CA GLY A 315 18.78 11.63 -7.30
C GLY A 315 18.23 13.05 -7.13
N ASN A 316 16.89 13.20 -7.14
CA ASN A 316 16.20 14.48 -7.02
C ASN A 316 15.63 14.71 -5.60
N LEU A 317 16.24 14.11 -4.57
CA LEU A 317 15.83 14.31 -3.18
C LEU A 317 16.08 15.75 -2.75
N GLU A 318 15.05 16.38 -2.20
CA GLU A 318 15.18 17.68 -1.56
C GLU A 318 15.70 17.49 -0.12
N ASN A 319 16.56 18.41 0.33
CA ASN A 319 16.99 18.44 1.72
C ASN A 319 15.80 18.85 2.61
N THR A 320 15.37 17.95 3.48
CA THR A 320 14.32 18.25 4.44
C THR A 320 14.86 19.15 5.55
N GLN A 321 14.20 20.28 5.78
CA GLN A 321 14.51 21.18 6.89
C GLN A 321 13.70 20.77 8.13
N PRO A 322 14.20 21.07 9.36
CA PRO A 322 13.41 20.89 10.56
C PRO A 322 12.06 21.60 10.46
N SER A 323 10.98 20.86 10.58
CA SER A 323 9.62 21.38 10.43
C SER A 323 8.80 21.30 11.73
N PHE A 324 9.37 20.72 12.79
CA PHE A 324 8.79 20.66 14.13
C PHE A 324 9.87 20.49 15.21
N GLU A 325 9.47 20.74 16.46
CA GLU A 325 10.25 20.47 17.68
C GLU A 325 9.43 19.59 18.63
N ILE A 326 10.11 18.69 19.35
CA ILE A 326 9.50 17.85 20.40
C ILE A 326 9.96 18.37 21.75
N LEU A 327 9.02 18.67 22.65
CA LEU A 327 9.24 19.12 24.00
C LEU A 327 8.58 18.14 24.97
N GLU A 328 9.35 17.56 25.88
CA GLU A 328 8.84 16.70 26.95
C GLU A 328 8.61 17.52 28.23
N ASN A 329 7.41 17.44 28.77
CA ASN A 329 7.01 18.02 30.03
C ASN A 329 6.69 16.90 31.05
N THR A 330 6.48 17.28 32.31
CA THR A 330 6.17 16.33 33.38
C THR A 330 4.96 15.45 33.04
N ASP A 331 3.90 16.00 32.46
CA ASP A 331 2.61 15.34 32.29
C ASP A 331 2.25 15.11 30.80
N SER A 332 3.05 15.61 29.87
CA SER A 332 2.75 15.57 28.44
C SER A 332 4.00 15.64 27.58
N MET A 333 3.85 15.27 26.33
CA MET A 333 4.80 15.51 25.27
C MET A 333 4.14 16.42 24.22
N SER A 334 4.80 17.52 23.90
CA SER A 334 4.31 18.52 22.95
C SER A 334 5.15 18.52 21.68
N ILE A 335 4.48 18.61 20.53
CA ILE A 335 5.08 18.72 19.21
C ILE A 335 4.69 20.08 18.66
N ASN A 336 5.65 21.00 18.58
CA ASN A 336 5.47 22.33 18.02
C ASN A 336 5.83 22.32 16.54
N VAL A 337 4.86 22.59 15.67
CA VAL A 337 5.03 22.56 14.23
C VAL A 337 5.41 23.95 13.74
N LEU A 338 6.51 24.05 13.01
CA LEU A 338 7.08 25.30 12.52
C LEU A 338 6.42 25.76 11.22
N ASP A 339 5.92 24.82 10.41
CA ASP A 339 5.19 25.06 9.17
C ASP A 339 3.78 24.46 9.25
N ALA A 340 2.76 25.21 8.79
CA ALA A 340 1.36 24.80 8.86
C ALA A 340 0.88 23.90 7.70
N THR A 341 1.76 23.57 6.77
CA THR A 341 1.40 22.78 5.59
C THR A 341 1.57 21.30 5.87
N GLY A 342 0.57 20.50 5.51
CA GLY A 342 0.61 19.06 5.62
C GLY A 342 0.27 18.51 7.02
N PRO A 343 0.00 17.19 7.11
CA PRO A 343 -0.30 16.51 8.36
C PRO A 343 0.97 16.18 9.16
N VAL A 344 0.81 16.12 10.48
CA VAL A 344 1.81 15.56 11.40
C VAL A 344 1.41 14.14 11.71
N PHE A 345 2.32 13.21 11.48
CA PHE A 345 2.17 11.79 11.83
C PHE A 345 2.94 11.51 13.10
N VAL A 346 2.30 10.78 14.01
CA VAL A 346 2.89 10.41 15.28
C VAL A 346 2.60 8.95 15.55
N ASN A 347 3.62 8.16 15.83
CA ASN A 347 3.42 6.83 16.38
C ASN A 347 4.11 6.67 17.73
N ILE A 348 3.61 5.74 18.51
CA ILE A 348 4.15 5.35 19.82
C ILE A 348 4.57 3.90 19.71
N GLU A 349 5.86 3.64 19.92
CA GLU A 349 6.42 2.30 19.97
C GLU A 349 6.54 1.84 21.44
N GLY A 350 6.06 0.65 21.72
CA GLY A 350 6.29 -0.06 22.96
C GLY A 350 7.55 -0.91 22.92
N ASP A 351 7.59 -1.94 23.75
CA ASP A 351 8.67 -2.92 23.75
C ASP A 351 8.78 -3.63 22.39
N ASN A 352 10.00 -3.93 21.97
CA ASN A 352 10.31 -4.62 20.70
C ASN A 352 9.86 -3.90 19.41
N GLY A 353 9.63 -2.58 19.46
CA GLY A 353 9.24 -1.79 18.29
C GLY A 353 7.82 -2.03 17.80
N ILE A 354 6.96 -2.65 18.63
CA ILE A 354 5.53 -2.83 18.34
C ILE A 354 4.83 -1.48 18.51
N LEU A 355 4.04 -1.06 17.52
CA LEU A 355 3.23 0.13 17.64
C LEU A 355 2.07 -0.12 18.60
N ILE A 356 1.94 0.74 19.61
CA ILE A 356 0.84 0.73 20.58
C ILE A 356 -0.16 1.87 20.32
N GLY A 357 0.18 2.82 19.47
CA GLY A 357 -0.69 3.88 19.02
C GLY A 357 -0.09 4.61 17.82
N TYR A 358 -0.94 5.18 16.98
CA TYR A 358 -0.54 6.09 15.91
C TYR A 358 -1.64 7.12 15.64
N TYR A 359 -1.24 8.33 15.24
CA TYR A 359 -2.09 9.49 15.13
C TYR A 359 -1.71 10.30 13.90
N GLN A 360 -2.69 10.96 13.33
CA GLN A 360 -2.50 11.96 12.30
C GLN A 360 -3.18 13.26 12.73
N PHE A 361 -2.46 14.37 12.71
CA PHE A 361 -2.97 15.69 13.06
C PHE A 361 -2.86 16.62 11.86
N SER A 362 -3.91 17.44 11.65
CA SER A 362 -3.92 18.49 10.65
C SER A 362 -4.28 19.81 11.32
N PHE A 363 -3.62 20.91 10.91
CA PHE A 363 -3.79 22.22 11.50
C PHE A 363 -4.58 23.14 10.57
N PRO A 364 -5.62 23.84 11.05
CA PRO A 364 -6.23 24.92 10.31
C PRO A 364 -5.22 26.09 10.19
N SER A 365 -5.21 26.75 9.05
CA SER A 365 -4.21 27.73 8.61
C SER A 365 -3.92 28.93 9.53
N ASN A 366 -4.65 29.15 10.65
CA ASN A 366 -4.52 30.34 11.50
C ASN A 366 -4.56 30.06 13.02
N LYS A 367 -4.22 28.83 13.47
CA LYS A 367 -4.31 28.46 14.90
C LYS A 367 -3.00 27.93 15.45
N ASP A 368 -2.97 27.76 16.78
CA ASP A 368 -1.91 27.12 17.53
C ASP A 368 -1.50 25.78 16.87
N ARG A 369 -0.23 25.62 16.64
CA ARG A 369 0.37 24.50 15.88
C ARG A 369 1.04 23.50 16.81
N THR A 370 0.51 23.36 18.01
CA THR A 370 1.04 22.44 19.01
C THR A 370 0.13 21.23 19.17
N VAL A 371 0.69 20.05 18.98
CA VAL A 371 0.09 18.78 19.37
C VAL A 371 0.59 18.42 20.75
N SER A 372 -0.30 18.14 21.70
CA SER A 372 0.08 17.69 23.02
C SER A 372 -0.51 16.30 23.29
N LEU A 373 0.35 15.34 23.62
CA LEU A 373 -0.02 13.98 24.02
C LEU A 373 0.22 13.86 25.54
N SER A 374 -0.83 13.57 26.29
CA SER A 374 -0.73 13.31 27.72
C SER A 374 0.04 12.02 28.02
N LYS A 375 0.60 11.87 29.20
CA LYS A 375 1.24 10.61 29.64
C LYS A 375 0.29 9.40 29.55
N THR A 376 -1.03 9.62 29.75
CA THR A 376 -2.03 8.57 29.55
C THR A 376 -2.13 8.12 28.09
N GLN A 377 -2.06 9.03 27.14
CA GLN A 377 -2.07 8.71 25.70
C GLN A 377 -0.77 8.05 25.24
N LEU A 378 0.36 8.39 25.87
CA LEU A 378 1.64 7.72 25.64
C LEU A 378 1.66 6.30 26.22
N GLY A 379 0.86 6.01 27.26
CA GLY A 379 0.72 4.69 27.84
C GLY A 379 2.07 4.07 28.27
N ASN A 380 2.30 2.83 27.86
CA ASN A 380 3.57 2.10 28.09
C ASN A 380 4.59 2.34 26.96
N GLY A 381 4.44 3.39 26.19
CA GLY A 381 5.35 3.75 25.10
C GLY A 381 6.79 3.91 25.59
N LYS A 382 7.72 3.46 24.79
CA LYS A 382 9.17 3.63 25.02
C LYS A 382 9.75 4.70 24.11
N LYS A 383 9.08 4.95 22.98
CA LYS A 383 9.57 5.87 21.96
C LYS A 383 8.38 6.48 21.22
N ILE A 384 8.47 7.76 20.93
CA ILE A 384 7.59 8.46 20.01
C ILE A 384 8.37 8.76 18.73
N ASN A 385 7.74 8.51 17.60
CA ASN A 385 8.26 8.89 16.30
C ASN A 385 7.32 9.90 15.67
N VAL A 386 7.88 10.97 15.14
CA VAL A 386 7.13 12.06 14.52
C VAL A 386 7.65 12.28 13.11
N SER A 387 6.73 12.43 12.16
CA SER A 387 7.03 12.80 10.77
C SER A 387 6.14 13.96 10.33
N HIS A 388 6.74 14.94 9.66
CA HIS A 388 6.03 16.08 9.07
C HIS A 388 6.82 16.64 7.90
N ASN A 389 6.20 16.74 6.72
CA ASN A 389 6.83 17.29 5.50
C ASN A 389 8.20 16.67 5.19
N GLY A 390 8.31 15.35 5.32
CA GLY A 390 9.55 14.59 5.09
C GLY A 390 10.61 14.72 6.21
N TYR A 391 10.41 15.59 7.20
CA TYR A 391 11.28 15.65 8.37
C TYR A 391 10.82 14.67 9.44
N PHE A 392 11.76 13.88 9.96
CA PHE A 392 11.50 12.81 10.93
C PHE A 392 12.36 12.98 12.19
N ARG A 393 11.75 12.75 13.36
CA ARG A 393 12.45 12.65 14.63
C ARG A 393 11.89 11.51 15.47
N SER A 394 12.80 10.80 16.13
CA SER A 394 12.50 9.80 17.14
C SER A 394 12.94 10.33 18.50
N HIS A 395 12.10 10.17 19.52
CA HIS A 395 12.36 10.62 20.88
C HIS A 395 12.03 9.51 21.87
N ALA A 396 12.96 9.17 22.78
CA ALA A 396 12.71 8.22 23.84
C ALA A 396 11.77 8.83 24.88
N ILE A 397 10.80 8.06 25.37
CA ILE A 397 9.89 8.50 26.42
C ILE A 397 10.52 8.14 27.77
N GLU A 398 10.87 9.16 28.57
CA GLU A 398 11.40 8.95 29.90
C GLU A 398 10.30 8.50 30.87
N ASN A 399 10.34 7.24 31.28
CA ASN A 399 9.45 6.72 32.32
C ASN A 399 9.95 7.14 33.70
N GLN A 400 9.33 8.15 34.28
CA GLN A 400 9.56 8.50 35.72
C GLN A 400 8.88 7.53 36.66
N ASN A 401 9.15 6.23 36.59
CA ASN A 401 8.66 5.30 37.58
C ASN A 401 9.72 4.24 37.92
N ASN A 402 10.69 4.65 38.78
CA ASN A 402 11.33 3.75 39.74
C ASN A 402 10.82 4.09 41.13
N THR A 403 9.54 3.89 41.40
CA THR A 403 9.02 3.63 42.75
C THR A 403 8.28 2.30 42.68
N GLU A 404 8.88 1.30 43.33
CA GLU A 404 8.23 0.04 43.65
C GLU A 404 6.83 0.29 44.21
N ASN A 405 5.79 -0.14 43.48
CA ASN A 405 4.53 -0.57 44.09
C ASN A 405 3.70 -1.38 43.08
N THR A 406 3.47 -2.63 43.45
CA THR A 406 2.41 -3.60 43.12
C THR A 406 1.69 -3.47 41.79
N PRO A 407 1.52 -4.57 41.04
CA PRO A 407 0.86 -4.58 39.75
C PRO A 407 -0.64 -4.31 39.93
N SER A 408 -1.06 -3.09 39.69
CA SER A 408 -2.44 -2.85 39.34
C SER A 408 -2.57 -3.26 37.86
N VAL A 409 -3.37 -4.28 37.62
CA VAL A 409 -3.83 -4.67 36.27
C VAL A 409 -4.59 -3.47 35.72
N SER A 410 -3.89 -2.60 35.01
CA SER A 410 -4.55 -1.60 34.16
C SER A 410 -4.98 -2.32 32.90
N HIS A 411 -6.28 -2.48 32.76
CA HIS A 411 -6.88 -2.93 31.49
C HIS A 411 -6.38 -2.01 30.38
N PRO A 412 -5.92 -2.55 29.24
CA PRO A 412 -5.70 -1.74 28.05
C PRO A 412 -7.00 -1.05 27.70
N LEU A 413 -6.93 0.23 27.34
CA LEU A 413 -8.07 0.99 26.87
C LEU A 413 -8.73 0.24 25.73
N ALA A 414 -9.79 -0.51 26.05
CA ALA A 414 -10.67 -1.06 25.05
C ALA A 414 -11.36 0.14 24.39
N LEU A 415 -11.14 0.34 23.13
CA LEU A 415 -12.04 1.15 22.31
C LEU A 415 -13.40 0.48 22.34
N THR A 416 -14.28 0.93 23.24
CA THR A 416 -15.69 0.64 23.13
C THR A 416 -16.20 1.47 21.96
N ALA A 417 -16.37 0.83 20.82
CA ALA A 417 -17.14 1.39 19.72
C ALA A 417 -18.58 1.59 20.23
N GLN A 418 -18.89 2.79 20.63
CA GLN A 418 -20.31 3.18 20.73
C GLN A 418 -20.78 3.39 19.29
N ASN A 419 -21.71 2.53 18.85
CA ASN A 419 -22.42 2.55 17.57
C ASN A 419 -21.73 1.98 16.33
N GLY A 420 -20.95 0.90 16.42
CA GLY A 420 -20.63 0.07 15.24
C GLY A 420 -19.88 0.76 14.08
N THR A 421 -19.38 1.96 14.28
CA THR A 421 -18.55 2.69 13.33
C THR A 421 -17.10 2.64 13.81
N PHE A 422 -16.20 2.15 12.96
CA PHE A 422 -14.76 2.26 13.18
C PHE A 422 -14.36 3.72 13.27
N PRO A 423 -13.33 4.03 14.08
CA PRO A 423 -12.74 5.34 14.02
C PRO A 423 -12.18 5.56 12.61
N GLU A 424 -12.83 6.41 11.84
CA GLU A 424 -12.15 7.10 10.75
C GLU A 424 -10.85 7.67 11.31
N ILE A 425 -9.77 7.67 10.52
CA ILE A 425 -8.67 8.59 10.78
C ILE A 425 -9.30 9.97 10.67
N ARG A 426 -9.69 10.53 11.80
CA ARG A 426 -10.29 11.85 11.77
C ARG A 426 -9.18 12.85 11.59
N HIS A 427 -9.30 13.64 10.55
CA HIS A 427 -8.61 14.92 10.44
C HIS A 427 -9.25 15.84 11.49
N GLU A 428 -8.73 15.81 12.70
CA GLU A 428 -9.28 16.66 13.73
C GLU A 428 -8.74 18.08 13.57
N ASN A 429 -9.65 19.01 13.38
CA ASN A 429 -9.42 20.40 13.73
C ASN A 429 -9.18 20.43 15.24
N LEU A 430 -8.01 20.91 15.67
CA LEU A 430 -7.58 21.02 17.07
C LEU A 430 -8.48 21.92 17.93
N GLN A 431 -9.79 21.67 17.95
CA GLN A 431 -10.72 22.30 18.90
C GLN A 431 -11.23 21.34 19.97
N SER A 432 -10.96 20.05 19.83
CA SER A 432 -11.25 19.06 20.86
C SER A 432 -10.14 17.99 20.87
N THR A 433 -9.49 17.86 21.99
CA THR A 433 -8.46 16.89 22.31
C THR A 433 -9.00 15.46 22.31
N VAL A 434 -9.21 14.85 21.17
CA VAL A 434 -9.46 13.42 21.07
C VAL A 434 -8.59 12.87 19.96
N ALA A 435 -7.43 12.38 20.32
CA ALA A 435 -6.61 11.57 19.45
C ALA A 435 -7.22 10.16 19.36
N LEU A 436 -7.37 9.64 18.17
CA LEU A 436 -7.78 8.26 17.95
C LEU A 436 -6.55 7.37 18.01
N SER A 437 -6.44 6.55 19.06
CA SER A 437 -5.45 5.49 19.09
C SER A 437 -6.04 4.23 18.45
N ASN A 438 -5.42 3.74 17.41
CA ASN A 438 -5.71 2.42 16.88
C ASN A 438 -4.81 1.40 17.60
N SER A 439 -5.15 1.07 18.85
CA SER A 439 -4.53 -0.07 19.53
C SER A 439 -5.34 -1.32 19.22
N PHE A 440 -4.79 -2.23 18.41
CA PHE A 440 -5.43 -3.51 18.12
C PHE A 440 -5.23 -4.48 19.28
N ASN A 441 -6.17 -4.50 20.22
CA ASN A 441 -6.40 -5.65 21.08
C ASN A 441 -7.68 -6.34 20.61
N ILE A 442 -7.54 -7.43 19.88
CA ILE A 442 -8.65 -8.33 19.58
C ILE A 442 -8.91 -9.15 20.83
N PRO A 443 -10.07 -9.05 21.47
CA PRO A 443 -10.37 -9.90 22.64
C PRO A 443 -10.43 -11.36 22.22
N ASP A 444 -9.76 -12.25 22.95
CA ASP A 444 -9.77 -13.71 22.76
C ASP A 444 -11.18 -14.35 22.83
N SER A 445 -12.19 -13.62 23.29
CA SER A 445 -13.52 -14.16 23.59
C SER A 445 -14.48 -14.23 22.39
N THR A 446 -14.14 -13.69 21.23
CA THR A 446 -15.00 -13.70 20.02
C THR A 446 -14.77 -14.90 19.08
N TRP A 447 -13.84 -15.79 19.40
CA TRP A 447 -13.32 -16.82 18.51
C TRP A 447 -14.07 -18.16 18.51
N ASN A 448 -15.10 -18.31 19.35
CA ASN A 448 -15.81 -19.60 19.53
C ASN A 448 -17.18 -19.62 18.86
N ARG A 449 -17.32 -19.53 17.58
CA ARG A 449 -18.50 -20.09 16.86
C ARG A 449 -18.29 -20.00 15.36
N TYR A 450 -17.88 -21.12 14.79
CA TYR A 450 -18.34 -21.80 13.59
C TYR A 450 -17.32 -22.88 13.22
N SER A 451 -17.67 -24.13 13.49
CA SER A 451 -17.02 -25.27 12.86
C SER A 451 -17.52 -25.35 11.41
N PRO A 452 -16.65 -25.51 10.42
CA PRO A 452 -17.11 -25.87 9.09
C PRO A 452 -17.63 -27.30 9.15
N SER A 453 -18.90 -27.52 8.80
CA SER A 453 -19.39 -28.81 8.40
C SER A 453 -18.63 -29.25 7.16
N VAL A 454 -17.99 -30.40 7.30
CA VAL A 454 -17.35 -31.17 6.24
C VAL A 454 -18.39 -31.49 5.16
N PHE A 455 -18.14 -31.07 3.94
CA PHE A 455 -18.48 -31.80 2.74
C PHE A 455 -17.40 -31.57 1.68
#